data_769dd67b5a6b63c37b6677c2449b1457
#
_entry.id   769dd67b5a6b63c37b6677c2449b1457
#
_cell.length_a   1.000
_cell.length_b   1.000
_cell.length_c   1.000
_cell.angle_alpha   90.00
_cell.angle_beta   90.00
_cell.angle_gamma   90.00
#
_symmetry.space_group_name_H-M   'P 1'
#
loop_
_entity.id
_entity.type
_entity.pdbx_description
1 polymer ?
#
loop_
_entity_poly.entity_id
_entity_poly.type
_entity_poly.pdbx_seq_one_letter_code
_entity_poly.pdbx_strand_id
1 'polypeptide(L)'
;MILLICRRYQMNRKVAVIGAGPSGLAVLRAFQSAKKNGYEIPEIKCFEKQDNWGGLWNYTWRTGLDQFGEAVHGSMYRYLWSNGPKEGLEFADYSFEEHFGKQIASYPPRSVLFDYIDGR
;
A
#
# COMPACT_ATOMS: atom_id res chain seq x y z
N MET A 1 -6.99 -47.83 -12.06
CA MET A 1 -7.38 -46.44 -11.79
C MET A 1 -6.48 -45.95 -10.63
N ILE A 2 -5.37 -45.31 -10.99
CA ILE A 2 -4.39 -44.80 -9.99
C ILE A 2 -4.89 -43.43 -9.52
N LEU A 3 -5.37 -43.37 -8.29
CA LEU A 3 -5.74 -42.13 -7.64
C LEU A 3 -4.43 -41.41 -7.25
N LEU A 4 -3.97 -40.47 -8.05
CA LEU A 4 -2.91 -39.54 -7.66
C LEU A 4 -3.45 -38.65 -6.55
N ILE A 5 -3.24 -39.03 -5.29
CA ILE A 5 -3.43 -38.15 -4.15
C ILE A 5 -2.31 -37.12 -4.21
N CYS A 6 -2.58 -36.01 -4.89
CA CYS A 6 -1.71 -34.82 -4.79
C CYS A 6 -1.82 -34.32 -3.34
N ARG A 7 -0.91 -34.82 -2.46
CA ARG A 7 -0.71 -34.23 -1.15
C ARG A 7 -0.33 -32.76 -1.38
N ARG A 8 -1.30 -31.86 -1.23
CA ARG A 8 -0.98 -30.43 -1.07
C ARG A 8 -0.03 -30.34 0.13
N TYR A 9 1.22 -30.12 -0.16
CA TYR A 9 2.17 -29.69 0.85
C TYR A 9 1.67 -28.36 1.38
N GLN A 10 0.98 -28.40 2.51
CA GLN A 10 0.63 -27.22 3.29
C GLN A 10 1.94 -26.65 3.83
N MET A 11 2.65 -25.90 2.98
CA MET A 11 3.79 -25.14 3.44
C MET A 11 3.22 -23.97 4.24
N ASN A 12 3.40 -24.04 5.55
CA ASN A 12 3.07 -22.93 6.47
C ASN A 12 4.03 -21.76 6.17
N ARG A 13 3.82 -21.13 5.01
CA ARG A 13 4.65 -20.03 4.53
C ARG A 13 4.27 -18.77 5.28
N LYS A 14 5.28 -18.03 5.71
CA LYS A 14 5.13 -16.71 6.29
C LYS A 14 5.76 -15.69 5.36
N VAL A 15 5.09 -14.56 5.18
CA VAL A 15 5.57 -13.45 4.37
C VAL A 15 5.64 -12.21 5.25
N ALA A 16 6.78 -11.56 5.26
CA ALA A 16 6.96 -10.25 5.86
C ALA A 16 6.94 -9.20 4.73
N VAL A 17 6.04 -8.24 4.84
CA VAL A 17 6.02 -7.04 4.00
C VAL A 17 6.69 -5.92 4.78
N ILE A 18 7.76 -5.38 4.26
CA ILE A 18 8.53 -4.31 4.91
C ILE A 18 8.16 -2.98 4.27
N GLY A 19 7.49 -2.15 5.04
CA GLY A 19 6.97 -0.85 4.63
C GLY A 19 5.52 -0.91 4.15
N ALA A 20 4.70 0.02 4.65
CA ALA A 20 3.30 0.21 4.26
C ALA A 20 3.11 1.46 3.38
N GLY A 21 4.07 1.75 2.51
CA GLY A 21 3.89 2.70 1.41
C GLY A 21 3.01 2.10 0.29
N PRO A 22 2.75 2.82 -0.80
CA PRO A 22 1.87 2.37 -1.88
C PRO A 22 2.20 0.97 -2.39
N SER A 23 3.48 0.63 -2.54
CA SER A 23 3.91 -0.70 -2.98
C SER A 23 3.57 -1.79 -1.98
N GLY A 24 3.81 -1.55 -0.67
CA GLY A 24 3.44 -2.50 0.38
C GLY A 24 1.94 -2.71 0.46
N LEU A 25 1.16 -1.64 0.35
CA LEU A 25 -0.30 -1.70 0.32
C LEU A 25 -0.81 -2.47 -0.91
N ALA A 26 -0.19 -2.27 -2.09
CA ALA A 26 -0.53 -3.04 -3.29
C ALA A 26 -0.30 -4.55 -3.10
N VAL A 27 0.81 -4.95 -2.47
CA VAL A 27 1.10 -6.35 -2.13
C VAL A 27 0.05 -6.91 -1.15
N LEU A 28 -0.25 -6.18 -0.07
CA LEU A 28 -1.26 -6.60 0.91
C LEU A 28 -2.63 -6.79 0.25
N ARG A 29 -2.99 -5.88 -0.66
CA ARG A 29 -4.23 -5.95 -1.41
C ARG A 29 -4.28 -7.15 -2.36
N ALA A 30 -3.19 -7.45 -3.04
CA ALA A 30 -3.11 -8.61 -3.91
C ALA A 30 -3.38 -9.92 -3.13
N PHE A 31 -2.80 -10.06 -1.94
CA PHE A 31 -3.08 -11.20 -1.07
C PHE A 31 -4.53 -11.21 -0.57
N GLN A 32 -5.08 -10.05 -0.19
CA GLN A 32 -6.47 -9.94 0.22
C GLN A 32 -7.42 -10.36 -0.90
N SER A 33 -7.16 -9.93 -2.14
CA SER A 33 -7.94 -10.29 -3.31
C SER A 33 -7.82 -11.79 -3.61
N ALA A 34 -6.62 -12.35 -3.54
CA ALA A 34 -6.41 -13.80 -3.69
C ALA A 34 -7.23 -14.59 -2.66
N LYS A 35 -7.20 -14.17 -1.38
CA LYS A 35 -7.99 -14.80 -0.32
C LYS A 35 -9.49 -14.72 -0.58
N LYS A 36 -9.99 -13.55 -1.02
CA LYS A 36 -11.40 -13.36 -1.39
C LYS A 36 -11.84 -14.29 -2.54
N ASN A 37 -10.91 -14.56 -3.47
CA ASN A 37 -11.13 -15.47 -4.60
C ASN A 37 -10.91 -16.95 -4.25
N GLY A 38 -10.79 -17.29 -2.97
CA GLY A 38 -10.69 -18.67 -2.49
C GLY A 38 -9.29 -19.28 -2.60
N TYR A 39 -8.26 -18.51 -2.92
CA TYR A 39 -6.90 -19.01 -2.89
C TYR A 39 -6.37 -19.11 -1.46
N GLU A 40 -5.62 -20.17 -1.21
CA GLU A 40 -4.86 -20.30 0.03
C GLU A 40 -3.67 -19.31 0.01
N ILE A 41 -3.59 -18.46 1.03
CA ILE A 41 -2.53 -17.47 1.15
C ILE A 41 -1.64 -17.77 2.37
N PRO A 42 -0.36 -17.36 2.37
CA PRO A 42 0.51 -17.46 3.53
C PRO A 42 0.04 -16.57 4.69
N GLU A 43 0.57 -16.82 5.89
CA GLU A 43 0.47 -15.85 6.98
C GLU A 43 1.27 -14.59 6.60
N ILE A 44 0.64 -13.42 6.67
CA ILE A 44 1.26 -12.16 6.24
C ILE A 44 1.36 -11.23 7.43
N LYS A 45 2.56 -10.65 7.64
CA LYS A 45 2.80 -9.54 8.55
C LYS A 45 3.39 -8.36 7.78
N CYS A 46 2.80 -7.19 7.98
CA CYS A 46 3.36 -5.93 7.51
C CYS A 46 4.05 -5.22 8.66
N PHE A 47 5.26 -4.72 8.39
CA PHE A 47 6.05 -3.92 9.32
C PHE A 47 6.23 -2.54 8.73
N GLU A 48 5.76 -1.53 9.45
CA GLU A 48 5.88 -0.13 9.07
C GLU A 48 6.67 0.60 10.16
N LYS A 49 7.59 1.46 9.73
CA LYS A 49 8.44 2.26 10.60
C LYS A 49 7.69 3.45 11.19
N GLN A 50 6.77 4.04 10.41
CA GLN A 50 5.95 5.17 10.83
C GLN A 50 4.75 4.69 11.64
N ASP A 51 4.11 5.59 12.33
CA ASP A 51 2.87 5.37 13.09
C ASP A 51 1.63 5.20 12.20
N ASN A 52 1.78 5.40 10.88
CA ASN A 52 0.72 5.25 9.90
C ASN A 52 1.29 4.77 8.55
N TRP A 53 0.42 4.26 7.68
CA TRP A 53 0.75 3.86 6.32
C TRP A 53 0.85 5.05 5.36
N GLY A 54 1.15 4.79 4.08
CA GLY A 54 1.27 5.79 3.04
C GLY A 54 2.71 6.13 2.65
N GLY A 55 3.68 5.68 3.43
CA GLY A 55 5.12 5.91 3.15
C GLY A 55 5.44 7.41 3.05
N LEU A 56 6.11 7.83 1.97
CA LEU A 56 6.45 9.25 1.74
C LEU A 56 5.22 10.16 1.57
N TRP A 57 4.06 9.61 1.17
CA TRP A 57 2.84 10.38 0.99
C TRP A 57 2.17 10.76 2.31
N ASN A 58 2.48 10.03 3.39
CA ASN A 58 2.16 10.42 4.77
C ASN A 58 3.11 11.53 5.22
N TYR A 59 2.78 12.76 4.85
CA TYR A 59 3.63 13.93 5.07
C TYR A 59 3.69 14.33 6.55
N THR A 60 4.88 14.61 7.02
CA THR A 60 5.12 15.31 8.28
C THR A 60 5.96 16.57 8.03
N TRP A 61 5.68 17.63 8.78
CA TRP A 61 6.52 18.83 8.82
C TRP A 61 7.69 18.69 9.81
N ARG A 62 7.67 17.63 10.62
CA ARG A 62 8.68 17.37 11.64
C ARG A 62 10.01 16.99 11.01
N THR A 63 11.07 17.38 11.70
CA THR A 63 12.46 16.99 11.38
C THR A 63 13.13 16.44 12.65
N GLY A 64 14.34 15.89 12.50
CA GLY A 64 15.05 15.27 13.62
C GLY A 64 14.71 13.79 13.79
N LEU A 65 14.62 13.36 15.03
CA LEU A 65 14.37 11.97 15.39
C LEU A 65 12.99 11.83 16.05
N ASP A 66 12.37 10.66 15.88
CA ASP A 66 11.16 10.28 16.60
C ASP A 66 11.50 9.74 18.00
N GLN A 67 10.47 9.26 18.71
CA GLN A 67 10.60 8.69 20.05
C GLN A 67 11.44 7.41 20.11
N PHE A 68 11.72 6.79 18.97
CA PHE A 68 12.53 5.57 18.84
C PHE A 68 13.94 5.85 18.33
N GLY A 69 14.30 7.12 18.13
CA GLY A 69 15.60 7.56 17.61
C GLY A 69 15.74 7.44 16.09
N GLU A 70 14.64 7.24 15.36
CA GLU A 70 14.61 7.13 13.91
C GLU A 70 14.39 8.50 13.25
N ALA A 71 15.05 8.74 12.11
CA ALA A 71 14.89 9.98 11.37
C ALA A 71 13.45 10.11 10.82
N VAL A 72 12.77 11.19 11.17
CA VAL A 72 11.41 11.51 10.67
C VAL A 72 11.42 12.25 9.35
N HIS A 73 12.57 12.83 8.96
CA HIS A 73 12.66 13.59 7.72
C HIS A 73 12.49 12.72 6.49
N GLY A 74 11.60 13.15 5.58
CA GLY A 74 11.41 12.59 4.25
C GLY A 74 11.63 13.64 3.18
N SER A 75 11.74 13.21 1.91
CA SER A 75 11.87 14.11 0.76
C SER A 75 10.56 14.79 0.34
N MET A 76 9.44 14.46 1.00
CA MET A 76 8.13 15.05 0.75
C MET A 76 8.03 16.47 1.30
N TYR A 77 7.30 17.34 0.61
CA TYR A 77 6.99 18.69 1.10
C TYR A 77 5.49 19.00 0.95
N ARG A 78 5.04 19.95 1.74
CA ARG A 78 3.60 20.20 1.98
C ARG A 78 2.79 20.44 0.71
N TYR A 79 3.33 21.21 -0.22
CA TYR A 79 2.64 21.66 -1.44
C TYR A 79 3.10 20.92 -2.69
N LEU A 80 3.63 19.72 -2.54
CA LEU A 80 4.01 18.89 -3.68
C LEU A 80 2.77 18.52 -4.50
N TRP A 81 2.91 18.61 -5.81
CA TRP A 81 1.98 18.07 -6.79
C TRP A 81 2.62 16.83 -7.43
N SER A 82 1.81 15.86 -7.77
CA SER A 82 2.31 14.69 -8.50
C SER A 82 2.90 15.12 -9.84
N ASN A 83 4.05 14.59 -10.18
CA ASN A 83 4.67 14.72 -11.50
C ASN A 83 4.28 13.57 -12.44
N GLY A 84 3.51 12.61 -11.96
CA GLY A 84 2.90 11.53 -12.73
C GLY A 84 1.38 11.72 -12.82
N PRO A 85 0.77 11.34 -13.95
CA PRO A 85 -0.68 11.38 -14.08
C PRO A 85 -1.34 10.36 -13.15
N LYS A 86 -2.50 10.71 -12.59
CA LYS A 86 -3.24 9.84 -11.66
C LYS A 86 -3.55 8.46 -12.26
N GLU A 87 -3.81 8.42 -13.56
CA GLU A 87 -4.08 7.21 -14.31
C GLU A 87 -2.92 6.19 -14.27
N GLY A 88 -1.70 6.67 -14.04
CA GLY A 88 -0.51 5.84 -13.82
C GLY A 88 -0.20 5.55 -12.35
N LEU A 89 -0.97 6.14 -11.43
CA LEU A 89 -0.78 6.01 -9.99
C LEU A 89 -1.90 5.19 -9.33
N GLU A 90 -2.92 4.82 -10.08
CA GLU A 90 -4.05 4.05 -9.59
C GLU A 90 -3.67 2.61 -9.26
N PHE A 91 -4.32 2.08 -8.24
CA PHE A 91 -4.34 0.63 -8.01
C PHE A 91 -5.19 -0.03 -9.10
N ALA A 92 -4.81 -1.23 -9.52
CA ALA A 92 -5.46 -1.91 -10.65
C ALA A 92 -6.97 -2.18 -10.48
N ASP A 93 -7.46 -2.17 -9.25
CA ASP A 93 -8.83 -2.47 -8.86
C ASP A 93 -9.47 -1.34 -8.02
N TYR A 94 -8.95 -0.11 -8.15
CA TYR A 94 -9.46 1.05 -7.41
C TYR A 94 -9.02 2.35 -8.06
N SER A 95 -9.94 3.07 -8.65
CA SER A 95 -9.66 4.34 -9.32
C SER A 95 -9.82 5.55 -8.40
N PHE A 96 -9.25 6.69 -8.79
CA PHE A 96 -9.48 7.96 -8.07
C PHE A 96 -10.95 8.37 -8.13
N GLU A 97 -11.61 8.16 -9.26
CA GLU A 97 -13.03 8.48 -9.42
C GLU A 97 -13.92 7.64 -8.51
N GLU A 98 -13.59 6.35 -8.31
CA GLU A 98 -14.32 5.52 -7.35
C GLU A 98 -14.12 6.03 -5.92
N HIS A 99 -12.89 6.43 -5.56
CA HIS A 99 -12.60 6.92 -4.23
C HIS A 99 -13.32 8.25 -3.93
N PHE A 100 -13.20 9.22 -4.83
CA PHE A 100 -13.73 10.58 -4.60
C PHE A 100 -15.17 10.78 -5.07
N GLY A 101 -15.74 9.86 -5.83
CA GLY A 101 -17.08 9.98 -6.43
C GLY A 101 -17.18 11.10 -7.48
N LYS A 102 -16.06 11.60 -7.99
CA LYS A 102 -15.97 12.70 -8.95
C LYS A 102 -14.66 12.66 -9.70
N GLN A 103 -14.59 13.36 -10.82
CA GLN A 103 -13.34 13.55 -11.56
C GLN A 103 -12.32 14.33 -10.74
N ILE A 104 -11.08 13.87 -10.80
CA ILE A 104 -9.91 14.49 -10.18
C ILE A 104 -8.95 14.92 -11.28
N ALA A 105 -8.24 16.02 -11.06
CA ALA A 105 -7.18 16.47 -11.97
C ALA A 105 -6.12 15.38 -12.18
N SER A 106 -5.63 15.24 -13.42
CA SER A 106 -4.65 14.20 -13.77
C SER A 106 -3.36 14.29 -12.96
N TYR A 107 -2.97 15.47 -12.51
CA TYR A 107 -1.81 15.66 -11.63
C TYR A 107 -2.30 16.17 -10.26
N PRO A 108 -2.65 15.27 -9.34
CA PRO A 108 -3.21 15.67 -8.07
C PRO A 108 -2.16 16.21 -7.08
N PRO A 109 -2.54 17.11 -6.17
CA PRO A 109 -1.68 17.48 -5.07
C PRO A 109 -1.45 16.31 -4.12
N ARG A 110 -0.34 16.34 -3.39
CA ARG A 110 0.05 15.31 -2.41
C ARG A 110 -1.09 14.88 -1.47
N SER A 111 -1.84 15.84 -0.96
CA SER A 111 -2.93 15.54 -0.03
C SER A 111 -4.04 14.70 -0.63
N VAL A 112 -4.38 14.94 -1.89
CA VAL A 112 -5.37 14.13 -2.64
C VAL A 112 -4.84 12.73 -2.88
N LEU A 113 -3.57 12.60 -3.22
CA LEU A 113 -2.96 11.29 -3.42
C LEU A 113 -2.84 10.52 -2.10
N PHE A 114 -2.52 11.19 -1.00
CA PHE A 114 -2.49 10.53 0.31
C PHE A 114 -3.88 10.06 0.74
N ASP A 115 -4.91 10.89 0.57
CA ASP A 115 -6.31 10.54 0.87
C ASP A 115 -6.76 9.31 0.07
N TYR A 116 -6.41 9.26 -1.23
CA TYR A 116 -6.65 8.09 -2.08
C TYR A 116 -5.94 6.82 -1.57
N ILE A 117 -4.68 6.93 -1.14
CA ILE A 117 -3.90 5.81 -0.59
C ILE A 117 -4.51 5.35 0.75
N ASP A 118 -4.92 6.30 1.61
CA ASP A 118 -5.50 6.04 2.91
C ASP A 118 -6.86 5.34 2.83
N GLY A 119 -7.65 5.67 1.82
CA GLY A 119 -8.96 5.05 1.56
C GLY A 119 -8.91 3.65 0.96
N ARG A 120 -7.71 3.16 0.60
CA ARG A 120 -7.53 1.86 -0.04
C ARG A 120 -7.28 0.75 0.95
#